data_fa3335e175501d728f5b7006af4ff2fd
#
_entry.id   fa3335e175501d728f5b7006af4ff2fd
#
_cell.length_a   1.000
_cell.length_b   1.000
_cell.length_c   1.000
_cell.angle_alpha   90.00
_cell.angle_beta   90.00
_cell.angle_gamma   90.00
#
_symmetry.space_group_name_H-M   'P 1'
#
loop_
_entity.id
_entity.type
_entity.pdbx_description
1 polymer ?
#
loop_
_entity_poly.entity_id
_entity_poly.type
_entity_poly.pdbx_seq_one_letter_code
_entity_poly.pdbx_strand_id
1 'polypeptide(L)'
;MPTSTSHPAAHGRSASAALFEEARLRFPGGVNSPVRAFGAVGGTPLFIDKGEGAHIWDADGQRYIDFCCSWGPLILGHAHPAVQERIMSAVANGTSFGTPTRLENELGGLILDNHPFAERIRFVSSGTEAAMSAIRLARG
;
A
#
# COMPACT_ATOMS: atom_id res chain seq x y z
N MET A 1 -7.68 -30.29 -31.49
CA MET A 1 -7.37 -28.95 -31.96
C MET A 1 -7.36 -28.04 -30.75
N PRO A 2 -6.23 -27.54 -30.25
CA PRO A 2 -6.24 -26.60 -29.13
C PRO A 2 -6.59 -25.23 -29.65
N THR A 3 -7.61 -24.63 -29.10
CA THR A 3 -8.04 -23.24 -29.36
C THR A 3 -6.99 -22.29 -28.81
N SER A 4 -6.32 -21.59 -29.71
CA SER A 4 -5.41 -20.48 -29.40
C SER A 4 -6.23 -19.34 -28.76
N THR A 5 -6.13 -19.17 -27.45
CA THR A 5 -6.53 -17.96 -26.77
C THR A 5 -5.48 -16.89 -27.06
N SER A 6 -5.74 -16.08 -28.06
CA SER A 6 -4.97 -14.87 -28.31
C SER A 6 -5.10 -13.94 -27.10
N HIS A 7 -4.06 -13.84 -26.28
CA HIS A 7 -3.91 -12.73 -25.35
C HIS A 7 -3.91 -11.43 -26.16
N PRO A 8 -4.65 -10.39 -25.74
CA PRO A 8 -4.57 -9.10 -26.40
C PRO A 8 -3.13 -8.62 -26.37
N ALA A 9 -2.62 -8.28 -27.55
CA ALA A 9 -1.29 -7.75 -27.75
C ALA A 9 -1.03 -6.61 -26.77
N ALA A 10 0.13 -6.65 -26.14
CA ALA A 10 0.64 -5.59 -25.28
C ALA A 10 0.66 -4.27 -26.07
N HIS A 11 -0.39 -3.45 -25.91
CA HIS A 11 -0.33 -2.05 -26.29
C HIS A 11 0.81 -1.46 -25.48
N GLY A 12 1.76 -0.83 -26.16
CA GLY A 12 3.05 -0.46 -25.61
C GLY A 12 2.91 0.26 -24.27
N ARG A 13 3.34 -0.39 -23.20
CA ARG A 13 3.55 0.18 -21.88
C ARG A 13 4.78 1.06 -21.88
N SER A 14 4.74 2.16 -22.65
CA SER A 14 5.91 3.01 -22.87
C SER A 14 6.27 3.82 -21.64
N ALA A 15 5.28 4.35 -20.92
CA ALA A 15 5.51 5.17 -19.74
C ALA A 15 5.95 4.30 -18.54
N SER A 16 5.28 3.20 -18.26
CA SER A 16 5.70 2.28 -17.19
C SER A 16 7.09 1.70 -17.44
N ALA A 17 7.44 1.37 -18.68
CA ALA A 17 8.76 0.87 -19.03
C ALA A 17 9.86 1.94 -18.82
N ALA A 18 9.62 3.17 -19.25
CA ALA A 18 10.54 4.28 -19.04
C ALA A 18 10.76 4.57 -17.56
N LEU A 19 9.68 4.59 -16.76
CA LEU A 19 9.73 4.79 -15.31
C LEU A 19 10.49 3.64 -14.62
N PHE A 20 10.35 2.40 -15.09
CA PHE A 20 11.08 1.29 -14.52
C PHE A 20 12.59 1.36 -14.81
N GLU A 21 12.98 1.73 -16.02
CA GLU A 21 14.42 1.94 -16.34
C GLU A 21 15.02 3.07 -15.49
N GLU A 22 14.28 4.16 -15.28
CA GLU A 22 14.68 5.23 -14.39
C GLU A 22 14.82 4.76 -12.93
N ALA A 23 13.86 3.96 -12.44
CA ALA A 23 13.87 3.39 -11.10
C ALA A 23 15.06 2.46 -10.86
N ARG A 24 15.47 1.67 -11.87
CA ARG A 24 16.65 0.79 -11.80
C ARG A 24 17.97 1.53 -11.58
N LEU A 25 18.05 2.80 -11.97
CA LEU A 25 19.22 3.64 -11.69
C LEU A 25 19.28 4.11 -10.24
N ARG A 26 18.18 4.05 -9.50
CA ARG A 26 18.04 4.62 -8.15
C ARG A 26 17.81 3.57 -7.06
N PHE A 27 17.12 2.49 -7.39
CA PHE A 27 16.69 1.48 -6.41
C PHE A 27 17.21 0.10 -6.78
N PRO A 28 17.66 -0.70 -5.82
CA PRO A 28 18.03 -2.10 -6.06
C PRO A 28 16.87 -2.87 -6.71
N GLY A 29 17.10 -3.41 -7.91
CA GLY A 29 16.05 -4.10 -8.67
C GLY A 29 14.95 -3.19 -9.23
N GLY A 30 15.09 -1.85 -9.17
CA GLY A 30 14.13 -0.88 -9.68
C GLY A 30 12.87 -0.72 -8.81
N VAL A 31 12.86 -1.24 -7.58
CA VAL A 31 11.69 -1.26 -6.69
C VAL A 31 12.09 -1.12 -5.21
N ASN A 32 11.17 -0.66 -4.39
CA ASN A 32 11.33 -0.60 -2.92
C ASN A 32 10.80 -1.86 -2.20
N SER A 33 10.28 -2.83 -2.96
CA SER A 33 9.88 -4.14 -2.45
C SER A 33 10.08 -5.19 -3.55
N PRO A 34 10.83 -6.28 -3.33
CA PRO A 34 11.18 -7.26 -4.37
C PRO A 34 9.98 -7.85 -5.13
N VAL A 35 8.85 -8.03 -4.46
CA VAL A 35 7.63 -8.56 -5.08
C VAL A 35 7.09 -7.67 -6.19
N ARG A 36 7.36 -6.36 -6.14
CA ARG A 36 6.92 -5.38 -7.14
C ARG A 36 7.74 -5.41 -8.43
N ALA A 37 8.90 -6.08 -8.44
CA ALA A 37 9.77 -6.16 -9.61
C ALA A 37 9.29 -7.15 -10.68
N PHE A 38 8.20 -7.87 -10.46
CA PHE A 38 7.67 -8.90 -11.35
C PHE A 38 8.64 -10.05 -11.66
N GLY A 39 9.71 -10.22 -10.86
CA GLY A 39 10.74 -11.24 -11.08
C GLY A 39 10.19 -12.67 -11.14
N ALA A 40 9.14 -12.98 -10.38
CA ALA A 40 8.51 -14.30 -10.38
C ALA A 40 7.50 -14.51 -11.52
N VAL A 41 6.92 -13.46 -12.07
CA VAL A 41 5.86 -13.52 -13.08
C VAL A 41 6.30 -13.04 -14.47
N GLY A 42 7.45 -12.37 -14.53
CA GLY A 42 7.98 -11.79 -15.75
C GLY A 42 7.26 -10.52 -16.21
N GLY A 43 7.79 -9.88 -17.24
CA GLY A 43 7.27 -8.62 -17.79
C GLY A 43 7.81 -7.38 -17.08
N THR A 44 7.27 -6.23 -17.46
CA THR A 44 7.61 -4.93 -16.88
C THR A 44 6.61 -4.56 -15.78
N PRO A 45 7.07 -4.13 -14.60
CA PRO A 45 6.19 -3.64 -13.55
C PRO A 45 5.31 -2.48 -14.02
N LEU A 46 4.09 -2.44 -13.50
CA LEU A 46 3.18 -1.32 -13.70
C LEU A 46 3.52 -0.20 -12.73
N PHE A 47 3.56 1.03 -13.23
CA PHE A 47 3.59 2.23 -12.41
C PHE A 47 2.18 2.81 -12.35
N ILE A 48 1.63 2.89 -11.16
CA ILE A 48 0.23 3.26 -10.93
C ILE A 48 0.14 4.74 -10.61
N ASP A 49 -0.70 5.47 -11.34
CA ASP A 49 -0.93 6.90 -11.16
C ASP A 49 -2.13 7.21 -10.27
N LYS A 50 -3.18 6.39 -10.33
CA LYS A 50 -4.35 6.59 -9.48
C LYS A 50 -5.08 5.29 -9.17
N GLY A 51 -5.88 5.35 -8.10
CA GLY A 51 -6.85 4.33 -7.76
C GLY A 51 -8.18 4.94 -7.36
N GLU A 52 -9.29 4.25 -7.67
CA GLU A 52 -10.64 4.65 -7.32
C GLU A 52 -11.52 3.40 -7.15
N GLY A 53 -12.13 3.24 -5.99
CA GLY A 53 -12.90 2.04 -5.66
C GLY A 53 -12.07 0.77 -5.85
N ALA A 54 -12.55 -0.15 -6.67
CA ALA A 54 -11.86 -1.40 -6.99
C ALA A 54 -10.87 -1.31 -8.16
N HIS A 55 -10.61 -0.13 -8.68
CA HIS A 55 -9.81 0.04 -9.89
C HIS A 55 -8.54 0.86 -9.66
N ILE A 56 -7.52 0.53 -10.45
CA ILE A 56 -6.27 1.29 -10.56
C ILE A 56 -5.98 1.60 -12.02
N TRP A 57 -5.25 2.67 -12.27
CA TRP A 57 -4.78 3.08 -13.60
C TRP A 57 -3.28 3.24 -13.59
N ASP A 58 -2.63 2.65 -14.57
CA ASP A 58 -1.19 2.81 -14.75
C ASP A 58 -0.83 4.14 -15.44
N ALA A 59 0.47 4.42 -15.50
CA ALA A 59 1.03 5.61 -16.15
C ALA A 59 0.76 5.67 -17.67
N ASP A 60 0.33 4.58 -18.27
CA ASP A 60 -0.11 4.50 -19.66
C ASP A 60 -1.63 4.70 -19.82
N GLY A 61 -2.35 4.96 -18.70
CA GLY A 61 -3.79 5.20 -18.66
C GLY A 61 -4.64 3.92 -18.74
N GLN A 62 -4.03 2.74 -18.68
CA GLN A 62 -4.78 1.49 -18.69
C GLN A 62 -5.41 1.22 -17.33
N ARG A 63 -6.67 0.77 -17.34
CA ARG A 63 -7.44 0.46 -16.14
C ARG A 63 -7.38 -1.03 -15.82
N TYR A 64 -7.19 -1.34 -14.54
CA TYR A 64 -7.18 -2.70 -14.00
C TYR A 64 -8.14 -2.81 -12.81
N ILE A 65 -8.62 -4.02 -12.53
CA ILE A 65 -9.25 -4.34 -11.24
C ILE A 65 -8.12 -4.70 -10.27
N ASP A 66 -8.07 -4.02 -9.13
CA ASP A 66 -7.07 -4.29 -8.10
C ASP A 66 -7.54 -5.39 -7.14
N PHE A 67 -7.02 -6.60 -7.32
CA PHE A 67 -7.22 -7.71 -6.40
C PHE A 67 -6.17 -7.74 -5.27
N CYS A 68 -5.19 -6.86 -5.30
CA CYS A 68 -4.12 -6.80 -4.31
C CYS A 68 -4.50 -5.95 -3.09
N CYS A 69 -5.28 -4.88 -3.29
CA CYS A 69 -5.75 -3.98 -2.24
C CYS A 69 -4.64 -3.54 -1.28
N SER A 70 -3.47 -3.19 -1.84
CA SER A 70 -2.27 -2.78 -1.09
C SER A 70 -1.80 -3.82 -0.05
N TRP A 71 -2.00 -5.12 -0.33
CA TRP A 71 -1.68 -6.26 0.54
C TRP A 71 -2.51 -6.29 1.84
N GLY A 72 -3.76 -5.85 1.77
CA GLY A 72 -4.75 -5.99 2.81
C GLY A 72 -5.34 -4.71 3.42
N PRO A 73 -4.62 -3.58 3.55
CA PRO A 73 -5.16 -2.41 4.24
C PRO A 73 -6.30 -1.69 3.51
N LEU A 74 -6.46 -1.84 2.19
CA LEU A 74 -7.49 -1.14 1.43
C LEU A 74 -8.83 -1.89 1.38
N ILE A 75 -9.41 -2.18 2.54
CA ILE A 75 -10.71 -2.90 2.64
C ILE A 75 -11.90 -2.09 2.09
N LEU A 76 -11.81 -0.76 2.05
CA LEU A 76 -12.83 0.13 1.49
C LEU A 76 -12.57 0.50 0.02
N GLY A 77 -11.51 -0.05 -0.58
CA GLY A 77 -11.04 0.33 -1.90
C GLY A 77 -10.25 1.64 -1.92
N HIS A 78 -9.83 2.03 -3.11
CA HIS A 78 -9.03 3.23 -3.33
C HIS A 78 -9.86 4.50 -3.21
N ALA A 79 -9.26 5.55 -2.67
CA ALA A 79 -9.79 6.92 -2.63
C ALA A 79 -11.22 7.01 -2.04
N HIS A 80 -11.53 6.22 -1.01
CA HIS A 80 -12.85 6.22 -0.38
C HIS A 80 -13.19 7.63 0.13
N PRO A 81 -14.33 8.26 -0.26
CA PRO A 81 -14.61 9.66 0.01
C PRO A 81 -14.56 10.03 1.49
N ALA A 82 -15.16 9.24 2.37
CA ALA A 82 -15.16 9.51 3.80
C ALA A 82 -13.75 9.44 4.42
N VAL A 83 -12.87 8.56 3.90
CA VAL A 83 -11.48 8.48 4.35
C VAL A 83 -10.70 9.70 3.89
N GLN A 84 -10.87 10.11 2.63
CA GLN A 84 -10.23 11.33 2.08
C GLN A 84 -10.65 12.57 2.88
N GLU A 85 -11.93 12.75 3.15
CA GLU A 85 -12.44 13.86 3.93
C GLU A 85 -11.81 13.92 5.33
N ARG A 86 -11.74 12.79 6.03
CA ARG A 86 -11.10 12.70 7.36
C ARG A 86 -9.61 13.01 7.31
N ILE A 87 -8.90 12.51 6.29
CA ILE A 87 -7.47 12.81 6.09
C ILE A 87 -7.27 14.30 5.84
N MET A 88 -8.03 14.91 4.94
CA MET A 88 -7.93 16.35 4.65
C MET A 88 -8.20 17.21 5.88
N SER A 89 -9.22 16.86 6.66
CA SER A 89 -9.54 17.54 7.92
C SER A 89 -8.40 17.41 8.94
N ALA A 90 -7.78 16.25 9.06
CA ALA A 90 -6.67 16.05 9.99
C ALA A 90 -5.41 16.80 9.55
N VAL A 91 -5.08 16.76 8.26
CA VAL A 91 -3.92 17.44 7.67
C VAL A 91 -3.97 18.96 7.88
N ALA A 92 -5.17 19.56 7.86
CA ALA A 92 -5.35 20.99 8.11
C ALA A 92 -4.87 21.43 9.51
N ASN A 93 -4.78 20.51 10.47
CA ASN A 93 -4.31 20.76 11.83
C ASN A 93 -2.83 20.37 12.04
N GLY A 94 -2.16 19.89 11.00
CA GLY A 94 -0.77 19.43 11.04
C GLY A 94 -0.65 17.90 10.91
N THR A 95 0.51 17.47 10.41
CA THR A 95 0.75 16.07 10.03
C THR A 95 1.71 15.33 10.96
N SER A 96 2.42 16.04 11.84
CA SER A 96 3.40 15.43 12.75
C SER A 96 3.63 16.34 13.95
N PHE A 97 3.67 15.73 15.14
CA PHE A 97 3.91 16.42 16.40
C PHE A 97 4.92 15.63 17.23
N GLY A 98 5.80 16.35 17.94
CA GLY A 98 6.73 15.75 18.91
C GLY A 98 6.09 15.39 20.26
N THR A 99 4.75 15.34 20.32
CA THR A 99 3.95 15.10 21.52
C THR A 99 2.78 14.16 21.22
N PRO A 100 2.19 13.50 22.24
CA PRO A 100 1.00 12.67 22.03
C PRO A 100 -0.17 13.45 21.42
N THR A 101 -1.03 12.76 20.70
CA THR A 101 -2.21 13.32 20.04
C THR A 101 -3.50 12.63 20.52
N ARG A 102 -4.63 13.34 20.39
CA ARG A 102 -5.93 12.77 20.69
C ARG A 102 -6.25 11.57 19.79
N LEU A 103 -5.86 11.62 18.52
CA LEU A 103 -6.14 10.56 17.55
C LEU A 103 -5.48 9.22 17.93
N GLU A 104 -4.33 9.25 18.60
CA GLU A 104 -3.70 8.03 19.16
C GLU A 104 -4.58 7.37 20.21
N ASN A 105 -5.15 8.18 21.13
CA ASN A 105 -6.04 7.67 22.17
C ASN A 105 -7.35 7.13 21.57
N GLU A 106 -7.93 7.84 20.59
CA GLU A 106 -9.16 7.40 19.91
C GLU A 106 -8.94 6.07 19.17
N LEU A 107 -7.87 5.96 18.41
CA LEU A 107 -7.54 4.73 17.70
C LEU A 107 -7.19 3.59 18.66
N GLY A 108 -6.41 3.89 19.69
CA GLY A 108 -6.04 2.92 20.73
C GLY A 108 -7.25 2.34 21.43
N GLY A 109 -8.19 3.20 21.84
CA GLY A 109 -9.47 2.79 22.44
C GLY A 109 -10.29 1.90 21.51
N LEU A 110 -10.49 2.34 20.26
CA LEU A 110 -11.22 1.58 19.26
C LEU A 110 -10.67 0.17 19.05
N ILE A 111 -9.34 0.03 19.02
CA ILE A 111 -8.69 -1.28 18.85
C ILE A 111 -8.88 -2.14 20.10
N LEU A 112 -8.63 -1.61 21.30
CA LEU A 112 -8.74 -2.36 22.55
C LEU A 112 -10.17 -2.80 22.83
N ASP A 113 -11.17 -1.97 22.55
CA ASP A 113 -12.59 -2.31 22.69
C ASP A 113 -13.01 -3.51 21.84
N ASN A 114 -12.33 -3.73 20.71
CA ASN A 114 -12.58 -4.85 19.80
C ASN A 114 -11.62 -6.06 20.01
N HIS A 115 -10.66 -5.95 20.95
CA HIS A 115 -9.69 -7.02 21.23
C HIS A 115 -9.58 -7.26 22.75
N PRO A 116 -10.56 -7.95 23.35
CA PRO A 116 -10.68 -8.09 24.82
C PRO A 116 -9.53 -8.85 25.49
N PHE A 117 -8.66 -9.50 24.72
CA PHE A 117 -7.46 -10.17 25.21
C PHE A 117 -6.23 -9.23 25.29
N ALA A 118 -6.33 -7.99 24.79
CA ALA A 118 -5.26 -6.99 24.80
C ALA A 118 -5.59 -5.92 25.85
N GLU A 119 -4.65 -5.65 26.76
CA GLU A 119 -4.81 -4.63 27.81
C GLU A 119 -4.19 -3.29 27.42
N ARG A 120 -3.16 -3.33 26.57
CA ARG A 120 -2.38 -2.16 26.17
C ARG A 120 -1.96 -2.30 24.70
N ILE A 121 -1.76 -1.14 24.07
CA ILE A 121 -1.31 -1.06 22.68
C ILE A 121 -0.15 -0.08 22.53
N ARG A 122 0.74 -0.36 21.60
CA ARG A 122 1.78 0.55 21.15
C ARG A 122 1.76 0.62 19.63
N PHE A 123 1.68 1.83 19.10
CA PHE A 123 1.79 2.07 17.67
C PHE A 123 3.26 2.14 17.25
N VAL A 124 3.54 1.58 16.07
CA VAL A 124 4.85 1.61 15.39
C VAL A 124 4.60 1.81 13.90
N SER A 125 5.65 2.17 13.15
CA SER A 125 5.50 2.56 11.74
C SER A 125 5.58 1.39 10.75
N SER A 126 5.95 0.18 11.21
CA SER A 126 6.10 -0.99 10.32
C SER A 126 5.91 -2.31 11.05
N GLY A 127 5.63 -3.39 10.30
CA GLY A 127 5.59 -4.75 10.84
C GLY A 127 6.93 -5.20 11.41
N THR A 128 8.04 -4.78 10.83
CA THR A 128 9.39 -5.05 11.34
C THR A 128 9.60 -4.44 12.73
N GLU A 129 9.17 -3.20 12.94
CA GLU A 129 9.23 -2.55 14.25
C GLU A 129 8.29 -3.22 15.26
N ALA A 130 7.12 -3.66 14.82
CA ALA A 130 6.19 -4.41 15.66
C ALA A 130 6.80 -5.74 16.12
N ALA A 131 7.37 -6.52 15.21
CA ALA A 131 8.05 -7.78 15.54
C ALA A 131 9.25 -7.55 16.47
N MET A 132 10.08 -6.56 16.19
CA MET A 132 11.21 -6.19 17.06
C MET A 132 10.74 -5.79 18.46
N SER A 133 9.67 -5.01 18.56
CA SER A 133 9.10 -4.59 19.84
C SER A 133 8.50 -5.77 20.62
N ALA A 134 7.83 -6.69 19.94
CA ALA A 134 7.29 -7.90 20.54
C ALA A 134 8.39 -8.82 21.12
N ILE A 135 9.48 -9.02 20.36
CA ILE A 135 10.64 -9.78 20.84
C ILE A 135 11.28 -9.14 22.07
N ARG A 136 11.41 -7.81 22.08
CA ARG A 136 11.93 -7.08 23.26
C ARG A 136 11.03 -7.25 24.47
N LEU A 137 9.73 -7.12 24.29
CA LEU A 137 8.74 -7.30 25.36
C LEU A 137 8.78 -8.73 25.93
N ALA A 138 8.93 -9.74 25.07
CA ALA A 138 9.02 -11.14 25.50
C ALA A 138 10.32 -11.48 26.24
N ARG A 139 11.36 -10.66 26.13
CA ARG A 139 12.65 -10.86 26.80
C ARG A 139 12.77 -10.15 28.15
N GLY A 140 11.84 -9.32 28.51
CA GLY A 140 11.88 -8.65 29.77
C GLY A 140 11.62 -7.25 29.91
#